data_6f193fa8a8a875f730e0253049e5cce9
#
_entry.id   6f193fa8a8a875f730e0253049e5cce9
#
_cell.length_a   1.000
_cell.length_b   1.000
_cell.length_c   1.000
_cell.angle_alpha   90.00
_cell.angle_beta   90.00
_cell.angle_gamma   90.00
#
_symmetry.space_group_name_H-M   'P 1'
#
loop_
_entity.id
_entity.type
_entity.pdbx_description
1 polymer ?
#
loop_
_entity_poly.entity_id
_entity_poly.type
_entity_poly.pdbx_seq_one_letter_code
_entity_poly.pdbx_strand_id
1 'polypeptide(L)'
;MEILLNDEFLKTNKKFLYEIIKEKYPNNFKDYILANVNGKIVDLNYEIFQDDKIDLIKKYTHIANLSYESTMALICMLALEKIYKNKKVNIEYSVNNCLYLSVENFKILHKDIEKIKKEMENLIKEDFPIVKKTYKKSEALKIFKENDDLDKYNLLNSLDLNEINIYEIKDKFYFFTNYLCPKSSWIEDFDIIYYHPGILINYKKSENSKLLDFKEQINIPKIYERSKRW
;
A
#
# COMPACT_ATOMS: atom_id res chain seq x y z
N MET A 1 -3.89 -22.92 20.00
CA MET A 1 -3.39 -21.85 20.87
C MET A 1 -4.54 -21.01 21.41
N GLU A 2 -4.36 -20.36 22.52
CA GLU A 2 -5.32 -19.44 23.13
C GLU A 2 -4.74 -18.03 23.07
N ILE A 3 -5.53 -17.04 22.68
CA ILE A 3 -5.15 -15.63 22.52
C ILE A 3 -6.22 -14.75 23.15
N LEU A 4 -5.88 -13.48 23.43
CA LEU A 4 -6.83 -12.46 23.86
C LEU A 4 -7.06 -11.49 22.68
N LEU A 5 -8.20 -11.59 22.01
CA LEU A 5 -8.55 -10.79 20.86
C LEU A 5 -9.64 -9.76 21.19
N ASN A 6 -9.32 -8.47 21.18
CA ASN A 6 -10.23 -7.39 21.59
C ASN A 6 -10.86 -7.68 22.96
N ASP A 7 -10.04 -8.03 23.97
CA ASP A 7 -10.42 -8.40 25.35
C ASP A 7 -11.30 -9.68 25.46
N GLU A 8 -11.45 -10.49 24.41
CA GLU A 8 -12.13 -11.77 24.45
C GLU A 8 -11.13 -12.92 24.28
N PHE A 9 -11.21 -13.94 25.15
CA PHE A 9 -10.43 -15.17 24.96
C PHE A 9 -10.90 -15.96 23.77
N LEU A 10 -9.98 -16.31 22.88
CA LEU A 10 -10.24 -17.08 21.66
C LEU A 10 -9.28 -18.27 21.57
N LYS A 11 -9.84 -19.47 21.41
CA LYS A 11 -9.07 -20.66 21.02
C LYS A 11 -9.06 -20.80 19.51
N THR A 12 -7.87 -20.94 18.94
CA THR A 12 -7.72 -21.05 17.48
C THR A 12 -6.59 -22.00 17.10
N ASN A 13 -6.68 -22.58 15.90
CA ASN A 13 -5.61 -23.33 15.25
C ASN A 13 -5.03 -22.58 14.03
N LYS A 14 -5.50 -21.36 13.77
CA LYS A 14 -5.01 -20.53 12.68
C LYS A 14 -3.60 -20.03 12.98
N LYS A 15 -2.84 -19.87 11.91
CA LYS A 15 -1.46 -19.40 11.99
C LYS A 15 -1.34 -17.88 11.88
N PHE A 16 -2.16 -17.29 11.01
CA PHE A 16 -2.08 -15.86 10.69
C PHE A 16 -3.31 -15.10 11.18
N LEU A 17 -3.09 -13.86 11.59
CA LEU A 17 -4.12 -13.02 12.16
C LEU A 17 -5.27 -12.75 11.17
N TYR A 18 -4.98 -12.52 9.87
CA TYR A 18 -6.02 -12.29 8.84
C TYR A 18 -6.98 -13.48 8.69
N GLU A 19 -6.53 -14.71 8.97
CA GLU A 19 -7.38 -15.90 8.90
C GLU A 19 -8.42 -15.91 10.02
N ILE A 20 -7.99 -15.51 11.24
CA ILE A 20 -8.89 -15.36 12.39
C ILE A 20 -9.92 -14.27 12.14
N ILE A 21 -9.49 -13.14 11.59
CA ILE A 21 -10.37 -12.00 11.30
C ILE A 21 -11.43 -12.42 10.26
N LYS A 22 -11.05 -13.14 9.21
CA LYS A 22 -11.99 -13.67 8.21
C LYS A 22 -13.02 -14.63 8.82
N GLU A 23 -12.59 -15.48 9.75
CA GLU A 23 -13.49 -16.44 10.40
C GLU A 23 -14.45 -15.76 11.39
N LYS A 24 -13.90 -14.84 12.24
CA LYS A 24 -14.70 -14.17 13.28
C LYS A 24 -15.60 -13.07 12.73
N TYR A 25 -15.18 -12.39 11.66
CA TYR A 25 -15.87 -11.25 11.06
C TYR A 25 -16.11 -11.43 9.55
N PRO A 26 -16.82 -12.49 9.11
CA PRO A 26 -16.91 -12.87 7.69
C PRO A 26 -17.49 -11.77 6.78
N ASN A 27 -18.37 -10.91 7.30
CA ASN A 27 -19.06 -9.86 6.53
C ASN A 27 -18.28 -8.54 6.49
N ASN A 28 -17.34 -8.31 7.43
CA ASN A 28 -16.66 -7.04 7.58
C ASN A 28 -15.16 -7.18 7.92
N PHE A 29 -14.54 -8.32 7.59
CA PHE A 29 -13.12 -8.56 7.86
C PHE A 29 -12.20 -7.51 7.23
N LYS A 30 -12.59 -6.93 6.09
CA LYS A 30 -11.83 -5.88 5.41
C LYS A 30 -11.86 -4.52 6.12
N ASP A 31 -12.69 -4.38 7.15
CA ASP A 31 -12.67 -3.18 7.99
C ASP A 31 -11.44 -3.13 8.90
N TYR A 32 -10.78 -4.27 9.10
CA TYR A 32 -9.57 -4.35 9.89
C TYR A 32 -8.33 -4.30 8.99
N ILE A 33 -7.42 -3.39 9.28
CA ILE A 33 -6.25 -3.11 8.43
C ILE A 33 -4.94 -3.52 9.13
N LEU A 34 -4.84 -3.31 10.43
CA LEU A 34 -3.69 -3.58 11.28
C LEU A 34 -4.14 -4.17 12.61
N ALA A 35 -3.18 -4.54 13.44
CA ALA A 35 -3.42 -4.86 14.84
C ALA A 35 -2.31 -4.31 15.73
N ASN A 36 -2.65 -4.11 17.00
CA ASN A 36 -1.69 -3.94 18.07
C ASN A 36 -1.55 -5.30 18.79
N VAL A 37 -0.38 -5.90 18.71
CA VAL A 37 -0.06 -7.16 19.38
C VAL A 37 0.97 -6.90 20.46
N ASN A 38 0.60 -7.13 21.71
CA ASN A 38 1.47 -6.94 22.88
C ASN A 38 2.14 -5.54 22.91
N GLY A 39 1.39 -4.50 22.48
CA GLY A 39 1.88 -3.11 22.43
C GLY A 39 2.64 -2.73 21.17
N LYS A 40 2.76 -3.62 20.18
CA LYS A 40 3.41 -3.33 18.89
C LYS A 40 2.40 -3.38 17.74
N ILE A 41 2.47 -2.39 16.85
CA ILE A 41 1.68 -2.39 15.62
C ILE A 41 2.25 -3.41 14.63
N VAL A 42 1.38 -4.23 14.08
CA VAL A 42 1.72 -5.27 13.09
C VAL A 42 0.72 -5.27 11.93
N ASP A 43 1.13 -5.79 10.78
CA ASP A 43 0.21 -6.10 9.68
C ASP A 43 -0.58 -7.39 9.96
N LEU A 44 -1.64 -7.63 9.21
CA LEU A 44 -2.52 -8.78 9.44
C LEU A 44 -1.93 -10.13 8.97
N ASN A 45 -0.76 -10.14 8.32
CA ASN A 45 0.01 -11.36 8.05
C ASN A 45 0.85 -11.80 9.26
N TYR A 46 0.70 -11.11 10.41
CA TYR A 46 1.36 -11.51 11.65
C TYR A 46 1.05 -12.95 12.01
N GLU A 47 2.11 -13.72 12.30
CA GLU A 47 2.01 -15.07 12.83
C GLU A 47 1.71 -14.99 14.33
N ILE A 48 0.57 -15.54 14.74
CA ILE A 48 0.09 -15.47 16.12
C ILE A 48 0.77 -16.53 16.99
N PHE A 49 0.97 -16.18 18.25
CA PHE A 49 1.55 -17.04 19.26
C PHE A 49 0.60 -17.24 20.46
N GLN A 50 0.90 -18.26 21.26
CA GLN A 50 0.18 -18.51 22.51
C GLN A 50 0.23 -17.28 23.42
N ASP A 51 -0.91 -16.93 24.01
CA ASP A 51 -1.10 -15.82 24.93
C ASP A 51 -0.89 -14.40 24.34
N ASP A 52 -0.89 -14.26 23.00
CA ASP A 52 -0.88 -12.95 22.38
C ASP A 52 -2.11 -12.13 22.78
N LYS A 53 -1.87 -10.88 23.21
CA LYS A 53 -2.91 -9.87 23.39
C LYS A 53 -3.01 -9.01 22.12
N ILE A 54 -4.16 -9.07 21.46
CA ILE A 54 -4.38 -8.52 20.13
C ILE A 54 -5.56 -7.54 20.12
N ASP A 55 -5.29 -6.27 19.83
CA ASP A 55 -6.31 -5.25 19.62
C ASP A 55 -6.36 -4.90 18.13
N LEU A 56 -7.50 -5.17 17.47
CA LEU A 56 -7.66 -4.94 16.03
C LEU A 56 -7.85 -3.46 15.72
N ILE A 57 -7.17 -2.97 14.67
CA ILE A 57 -7.22 -1.58 14.21
C ILE A 57 -8.06 -1.51 12.92
N LYS A 58 -9.18 -0.79 13.01
CA LYS A 58 -10.10 -0.60 11.90
C LYS A 58 -9.60 0.45 10.91
N LYS A 59 -10.07 0.34 9.65
CA LYS A 59 -9.96 1.39 8.63
C LYS A 59 -10.49 2.72 9.17
N TYR A 60 -10.05 3.81 8.56
CA TYR A 60 -10.38 5.19 8.95
C TYR A 60 -9.68 5.72 10.22
N THR A 61 -8.85 4.93 10.92
CA THR A 61 -7.87 5.48 11.84
C THR A 61 -6.67 6.03 11.04
N HIS A 62 -5.93 6.97 11.61
CA HIS A 62 -4.80 7.59 10.90
C HIS A 62 -3.79 6.57 10.37
N ILE A 63 -3.35 5.62 11.23
CA ILE A 63 -2.36 4.62 10.86
C ILE A 63 -2.90 3.61 9.83
N ALA A 64 -4.17 3.23 9.95
CA ALA A 64 -4.81 2.34 8.99
C ALA A 64 -4.99 3.02 7.62
N ASN A 65 -5.28 4.31 7.59
CA ASN A 65 -5.36 5.09 6.35
C ASN A 65 -4.01 5.14 5.63
N LEU A 66 -2.89 5.30 6.35
CA LEU A 66 -1.55 5.25 5.76
C LEU A 66 -1.24 3.89 5.14
N SER A 67 -1.64 2.80 5.80
CA SER A 67 -1.46 1.44 5.27
C SER A 67 -2.35 1.16 4.06
N TYR A 68 -3.58 1.63 4.09
CA TYR A 68 -4.53 1.51 2.99
C TYR A 68 -4.06 2.30 1.76
N GLU A 69 -3.60 3.55 1.95
CA GLU A 69 -3.02 4.41 0.91
C GLU A 69 -1.79 3.76 0.28
N SER A 70 -0.86 3.25 1.10
CA SER A 70 0.35 2.58 0.61
C SER A 70 0.03 1.31 -0.19
N THR A 71 -0.99 0.54 0.23
CA THR A 71 -1.44 -0.64 -0.52
C THR A 71 -2.05 -0.25 -1.86
N MET A 72 -2.84 0.80 -1.88
CA MET A 72 -3.45 1.32 -3.10
C MET A 72 -2.39 1.86 -4.07
N ALA A 73 -1.39 2.58 -3.55
CA ALA A 73 -0.24 3.02 -4.32
C ALA A 73 0.50 1.83 -4.96
N LEU A 74 0.75 0.76 -4.22
CA LEU A 74 1.35 -0.46 -4.75
C LEU A 74 0.53 -1.06 -5.89
N ILE A 75 -0.79 -1.22 -5.73
CA ILE A 75 -1.67 -1.78 -6.77
C ILE A 75 -1.65 -0.89 -8.02
N CYS A 76 -1.67 0.43 -7.83
CA CYS A 76 -1.57 1.38 -8.94
C CYS A 76 -0.21 1.30 -9.65
N MET A 77 0.90 1.18 -8.90
CA MET A 77 2.24 0.97 -9.48
C MET A 77 2.28 -0.30 -10.33
N LEU A 78 1.77 -1.42 -9.81
CA LEU A 78 1.68 -2.69 -10.55
C LEU A 78 0.86 -2.54 -11.84
N ALA A 79 -0.27 -1.82 -11.80
CA ALA A 79 -1.10 -1.57 -12.97
C ALA A 79 -0.38 -0.72 -14.01
N LEU A 80 0.26 0.37 -13.58
CA LEU A 80 1.02 1.26 -14.45
C LEU A 80 2.24 0.57 -15.07
N GLU A 81 2.99 -0.22 -14.29
CA GLU A 81 4.13 -1.00 -14.77
C GLU A 81 3.73 -2.05 -15.81
N LYS A 82 2.53 -2.66 -15.65
CA LYS A 82 1.99 -3.61 -16.62
C LYS A 82 1.56 -2.92 -17.93
N ILE A 83 0.98 -1.72 -17.82
CA ILE A 83 0.52 -0.94 -18.97
C ILE A 83 1.68 -0.28 -19.70
N TYR A 84 2.60 0.33 -18.95
CA TYR A 84 3.73 1.10 -19.46
C TYR A 84 5.04 0.36 -19.18
N LYS A 85 5.24 -0.75 -19.88
CA LYS A 85 6.42 -1.62 -19.73
C LYS A 85 7.73 -0.82 -19.76
N ASN A 86 8.67 -1.18 -18.91
CA ASN A 86 10.00 -0.55 -18.82
C ASN A 86 9.98 0.94 -18.43
N LYS A 87 8.91 1.40 -17.78
CA LYS A 87 8.82 2.75 -17.21
C LYS A 87 8.79 2.69 -15.71
N LYS A 88 9.52 3.58 -15.07
CA LYS A 88 9.52 3.74 -13.63
C LYS A 88 8.28 4.53 -13.20
N VAL A 89 7.59 4.04 -12.18
CA VAL A 89 6.43 4.70 -11.57
C VAL A 89 6.87 5.34 -10.26
N ASN A 90 6.55 6.61 -10.09
CA ASN A 90 6.87 7.36 -8.89
C ASN A 90 5.60 7.70 -8.12
N ILE A 91 5.63 7.49 -6.80
CA ILE A 91 4.69 8.08 -5.86
C ILE A 91 5.26 9.44 -5.49
N GLU A 92 4.52 10.50 -5.76
CA GLU A 92 5.06 11.86 -5.67
C GLU A 92 4.63 12.57 -4.37
N TYR A 93 3.38 13.00 -4.31
CA TYR A 93 2.83 13.76 -3.18
C TYR A 93 1.30 13.65 -3.11
N SER A 94 0.71 14.15 -2.06
CA SER A 94 -0.77 14.20 -1.92
C SER A 94 -1.31 15.55 -2.35
N VAL A 95 -2.42 15.52 -3.10
CA VAL A 95 -3.17 16.71 -3.55
C VAL A 95 -4.63 16.55 -3.15
N ASN A 96 -5.17 17.48 -2.37
CA ASN A 96 -6.59 17.42 -1.92
C ASN A 96 -6.98 16.04 -1.35
N ASN A 97 -6.10 15.45 -0.54
CA ASN A 97 -6.26 14.11 0.00
C ASN A 97 -6.22 12.95 -1.02
N CYS A 98 -5.93 13.22 -2.30
CA CYS A 98 -5.63 12.20 -3.30
C CYS A 98 -4.12 11.98 -3.40
N LEU A 99 -3.69 10.78 -3.72
CA LEU A 99 -2.30 10.46 -3.92
C LEU A 99 -1.92 10.65 -5.40
N TYR A 100 -0.89 11.45 -5.67
CA TYR A 100 -0.40 11.69 -7.02
C TYR A 100 0.69 10.70 -7.40
N LEU A 101 0.51 10.04 -8.57
CA LEU A 101 1.49 9.17 -9.19
C LEU A 101 1.84 9.67 -10.59
N SER A 102 3.10 9.52 -10.93
CA SER A 102 3.63 9.83 -12.25
C SER A 102 4.41 8.65 -12.84
N VAL A 103 4.60 8.67 -14.15
CA VAL A 103 5.47 7.74 -14.87
C VAL A 103 6.67 8.52 -15.39
N GLU A 104 7.87 8.04 -15.09
CA GLU A 104 9.10 8.75 -15.40
C GLU A 104 9.26 8.97 -16.91
N ASN A 105 9.56 10.21 -17.30
CA ASN A 105 9.74 10.63 -18.69
C ASN A 105 8.56 10.23 -19.61
N PHE A 106 7.34 10.14 -19.04
CA PHE A 106 6.14 9.78 -19.79
C PHE A 106 4.94 10.58 -19.30
N LYS A 107 4.04 10.93 -20.22
CA LYS A 107 2.79 11.64 -19.92
C LYS A 107 1.63 10.66 -20.09
N ILE A 108 0.93 10.39 -19.01
CA ILE A 108 -0.32 9.61 -19.05
C ILE A 108 -1.37 10.44 -19.80
N LEU A 109 -2.15 9.81 -20.66
CA LEU A 109 -3.19 10.48 -21.42
C LEU A 109 -4.56 10.26 -20.75
N HIS A 110 -5.45 11.23 -20.90
CA HIS A 110 -6.81 11.13 -20.36
C HIS A 110 -7.53 9.84 -20.79
N LYS A 111 -7.34 9.42 -22.05
CA LYS A 111 -7.93 8.18 -22.58
C LYS A 111 -7.45 6.89 -21.93
N ASP A 112 -6.33 6.95 -21.18
CA ASP A 112 -5.75 5.77 -20.53
C ASP A 112 -6.34 5.53 -19.11
N ILE A 113 -7.10 6.49 -18.57
CA ILE A 113 -7.65 6.43 -17.21
C ILE A 113 -8.50 5.18 -16.98
N GLU A 114 -9.45 4.92 -17.88
CA GLU A 114 -10.31 3.74 -17.78
C GLU A 114 -9.53 2.43 -17.86
N LYS A 115 -8.48 2.39 -18.69
CA LYS A 115 -7.60 1.22 -18.79
C LYS A 115 -6.82 0.99 -17.51
N ILE A 116 -6.31 2.07 -16.90
CA ILE A 116 -5.59 2.00 -15.60
C ILE A 116 -6.52 1.52 -14.51
N LYS A 117 -7.72 2.11 -14.41
CA LYS A 117 -8.73 1.72 -13.41
C LYS A 117 -9.10 0.24 -13.53
N LYS A 118 -9.39 -0.21 -14.75
CA LYS A 118 -9.72 -1.61 -15.03
C LYS A 118 -8.57 -2.57 -14.65
N GLU A 119 -7.32 -2.19 -14.90
CA GLU A 119 -6.18 -3.01 -14.53
C GLU A 119 -6.00 -3.09 -13.01
N MET A 120 -6.21 -1.98 -12.28
CA MET A 120 -6.23 -2.01 -10.82
C MET A 120 -7.34 -2.92 -10.28
N GLU A 121 -8.55 -2.83 -10.83
CA GLU A 121 -9.67 -3.72 -10.47
C GLU A 121 -9.35 -5.20 -10.72
N ASN A 122 -8.66 -5.52 -11.82
CA ASN A 122 -8.21 -6.88 -12.10
C ASN A 122 -7.20 -7.36 -11.04
N LEU A 123 -6.21 -6.53 -10.70
CA LEU A 123 -5.22 -6.85 -9.67
C LEU A 123 -5.87 -7.05 -8.29
N ILE A 124 -6.89 -6.26 -7.96
CA ILE A 124 -7.66 -6.42 -6.71
C ILE A 124 -8.41 -7.75 -6.71
N LYS A 125 -9.04 -8.13 -7.83
CA LYS A 125 -9.77 -9.40 -7.97
C LYS A 125 -8.88 -10.64 -7.94
N GLU A 126 -7.60 -10.52 -8.28
CA GLU A 126 -6.63 -11.62 -8.19
C GLU A 126 -6.40 -12.09 -6.74
N ASP A 127 -6.76 -11.30 -5.73
CA ASP A 127 -6.62 -11.59 -4.29
C ASP A 127 -5.22 -12.11 -3.90
N PHE A 128 -4.16 -11.59 -4.53
CA PHE A 128 -2.80 -12.02 -4.22
C PHE A 128 -2.35 -11.55 -2.83
N PRO A 129 -1.53 -12.35 -2.14
CA PRO A 129 -0.98 -11.99 -0.84
C PRO A 129 0.06 -10.88 -0.98
N ILE A 130 0.08 -9.97 0.00
CA ILE A 130 1.06 -8.88 0.14
C ILE A 130 1.86 -9.18 1.40
N VAL A 131 2.99 -9.85 1.25
CA VAL A 131 3.77 -10.37 2.38
C VAL A 131 5.06 -9.58 2.53
N LYS A 132 5.28 -9.09 3.74
CA LYS A 132 6.51 -8.43 4.16
C LYS A 132 7.55 -9.49 4.55
N LYS A 133 8.77 -9.33 4.07
CA LYS A 133 9.94 -10.10 4.51
C LYS A 133 10.99 -9.15 5.08
N THR A 134 11.63 -9.58 6.16
CA THR A 134 12.73 -8.84 6.79
C THR A 134 14.05 -9.37 6.26
N TYR A 135 14.88 -8.48 5.75
CA TYR A 135 16.22 -8.77 5.22
C TYR A 135 17.27 -8.01 6.02
N LYS A 136 18.48 -8.57 6.13
CA LYS A 136 19.64 -7.78 6.57
C LYS A 136 19.86 -6.63 5.58
N LYS A 137 20.33 -5.49 6.07
CA LYS A 137 20.57 -4.30 5.20
C LYS A 137 21.42 -4.64 3.98
N SER A 138 22.49 -5.43 4.15
CA SER A 138 23.37 -5.85 3.03
C SER A 138 22.64 -6.65 1.95
N GLU A 139 21.71 -7.52 2.34
CA GLU A 139 20.90 -8.32 1.42
C GLU A 139 19.87 -7.44 0.70
N ALA A 140 19.20 -6.53 1.44
CA ALA A 140 18.27 -5.57 0.87
C ALA A 140 18.94 -4.67 -0.19
N LEU A 141 20.12 -4.14 0.11
CA LEU A 141 20.91 -3.34 -0.84
C LEU A 141 21.29 -4.13 -2.10
N LYS A 142 21.66 -5.40 -1.95
CA LYS A 142 21.98 -6.28 -3.08
C LYS A 142 20.73 -6.46 -3.97
N ILE A 143 19.57 -6.75 -3.39
CA ILE A 143 18.29 -6.90 -4.12
C ILE A 143 18.03 -5.68 -5.01
N PHE A 144 18.05 -4.47 -4.45
CA PHE A 144 17.72 -3.27 -5.23
C PHE A 144 18.78 -2.92 -6.26
N LYS A 145 20.06 -3.23 -5.99
CA LYS A 145 21.14 -3.05 -6.96
C LYS A 145 21.02 -4.00 -8.15
N GLU A 146 20.68 -5.27 -7.91
CA GLU A 146 20.49 -6.29 -8.96
C GLU A 146 19.24 -6.04 -9.81
N ASN A 147 18.25 -5.30 -9.28
CA ASN A 147 17.04 -4.89 -9.97
C ASN A 147 17.13 -3.47 -10.60
N ASP A 148 18.32 -2.89 -10.67
CA ASP A 148 18.58 -1.54 -11.22
C ASP A 148 17.77 -0.41 -10.55
N ASP A 149 17.26 -0.63 -9.32
CA ASP A 149 16.58 0.41 -8.53
C ASP A 149 17.58 1.19 -7.66
N LEU A 150 18.39 2.01 -8.32
CA LEU A 150 19.44 2.81 -7.66
C LEU A 150 18.87 3.81 -6.65
N ASP A 151 17.66 4.30 -6.85
CA ASP A 151 17.03 5.24 -5.91
C ASP A 151 16.72 4.54 -4.58
N LYS A 152 16.14 3.34 -4.63
CA LYS A 152 15.92 2.55 -3.42
C LYS A 152 17.23 2.12 -2.78
N TYR A 153 18.22 1.71 -3.58
CA TYR A 153 19.55 1.39 -3.08
C TYR A 153 20.14 2.58 -2.30
N ASN A 154 20.16 3.79 -2.89
CA ASN A 154 20.72 4.98 -2.26
C ASN A 154 19.94 5.36 -0.99
N LEU A 155 18.61 5.33 -1.06
CA LEU A 155 17.74 5.59 0.09
C LEU A 155 18.06 4.63 1.24
N LEU A 156 18.04 3.32 1.00
CA LEU A 156 18.29 2.32 2.03
C LEU A 156 19.72 2.36 2.57
N ASN A 157 20.68 2.69 1.71
CA ASN A 157 22.06 2.84 2.12
C ASN A 157 22.27 3.99 3.11
N SER A 158 21.51 5.09 2.97
CA SER A 158 21.55 6.26 3.87
C SER A 158 20.88 6.03 5.23
N LEU A 159 20.00 5.01 5.36
CA LEU A 159 19.30 4.71 6.62
C LEU A 159 20.24 4.00 7.60
N ASP A 160 20.21 4.39 8.87
CA ASP A 160 20.92 3.70 9.96
C ASP A 160 20.03 2.57 10.53
N LEU A 161 19.88 1.51 9.75
CA LEU A 161 19.08 0.33 10.09
C LEU A 161 19.88 -0.93 9.82
N ASN A 162 19.76 -1.94 10.68
CA ASN A 162 20.39 -3.24 10.49
C ASN A 162 19.53 -4.18 9.61
N GLU A 163 18.21 -4.01 9.69
CA GLU A 163 17.22 -4.82 9.00
C GLU A 163 16.25 -3.93 8.23
N ILE A 164 15.83 -4.39 7.05
CA ILE A 164 14.94 -3.70 6.13
C ILE A 164 13.77 -4.60 5.80
N ASN A 165 12.56 -4.05 5.92
CA ASN A 165 11.33 -4.74 5.50
C ASN A 165 11.07 -4.47 4.02
N ILE A 166 10.93 -5.53 3.24
CA ILE A 166 10.66 -5.48 1.79
C ILE A 166 9.43 -6.31 1.50
N TYR A 167 8.58 -5.82 0.61
CA TYR A 167 7.44 -6.56 0.08
C TYR A 167 7.82 -7.23 -1.24
N GLU A 168 7.71 -8.55 -1.29
CA GLU A 168 7.95 -9.34 -2.49
C GLU A 168 6.61 -9.71 -3.14
N ILE A 169 6.37 -9.22 -4.35
CA ILE A 169 5.09 -9.38 -5.04
C ILE A 169 5.36 -9.67 -6.52
N LYS A 170 4.89 -10.83 -6.99
CA LYS A 170 5.03 -11.22 -8.41
C LYS A 170 6.48 -11.08 -8.92
N ASP A 171 7.43 -11.60 -8.14
CA ASP A 171 8.88 -11.59 -8.42
C ASP A 171 9.52 -10.19 -8.47
N LYS A 172 8.84 -9.18 -7.92
CA LYS A 172 9.34 -7.82 -7.76
C LYS A 172 9.43 -7.42 -6.30
N PHE A 173 10.33 -6.48 -6.03
CA PHE A 173 10.64 -6.02 -4.67
C PHE A 173 10.22 -4.56 -4.50
N TYR A 174 9.45 -4.30 -3.43
CA TYR A 174 8.94 -2.97 -3.11
C TYR A 174 9.30 -2.60 -1.68
N PHE A 175 9.73 -1.37 -1.51
CA PHE A 175 9.99 -0.80 -0.19
C PHE A 175 8.91 0.24 0.14
N PHE A 176 8.26 0.02 1.29
CA PHE A 176 7.32 0.96 1.88
C PHE A 176 7.66 1.16 3.35
N THR A 177 7.58 2.40 3.84
CA THR A 177 7.78 2.74 5.24
C THR A 177 6.58 2.36 6.10
N ASN A 178 5.38 2.36 5.51
CA ASN A 178 4.15 1.95 6.15
C ASN A 178 3.90 0.45 5.99
N TYR A 179 3.07 -0.11 6.85
CA TYR A 179 2.51 -1.44 6.64
C TYR A 179 1.58 -1.43 5.42
N LEU A 180 1.36 -2.60 4.83
CA LEU A 180 0.40 -2.80 3.75
C LEU A 180 -0.72 -3.73 4.22
N CYS A 181 -1.86 -3.67 3.54
CA CYS A 181 -2.94 -4.64 3.74
C CYS A 181 -2.46 -6.06 3.39
N PRO A 182 -3.04 -7.11 3.99
CA PRO A 182 -2.54 -8.47 3.82
C PRO A 182 -2.70 -9.04 2.41
N LYS A 183 -3.66 -8.51 1.64
CA LYS A 183 -3.98 -8.95 0.28
C LYS A 183 -4.48 -7.80 -0.57
N SER A 184 -4.35 -7.93 -1.90
CA SER A 184 -4.84 -6.94 -2.86
C SER A 184 -6.35 -6.70 -2.74
N SER A 185 -7.15 -7.72 -2.44
CA SER A 185 -8.61 -7.65 -2.31
C SER A 185 -9.12 -6.84 -1.10
N TRP A 186 -8.23 -6.36 -0.20
CA TRP A 186 -8.61 -5.44 0.87
C TRP A 186 -8.96 -4.04 0.35
N ILE A 187 -8.49 -3.68 -0.85
CA ILE A 187 -8.81 -2.40 -1.46
C ILE A 187 -10.22 -2.43 -2.04
N GLU A 188 -10.99 -1.41 -1.66
CA GLU A 188 -12.36 -1.15 -2.09
C GLU A 188 -12.46 0.33 -2.50
N ASP A 189 -13.58 0.76 -3.07
CA ASP A 189 -13.97 2.16 -3.30
C ASP A 189 -12.83 3.13 -3.60
N PHE A 190 -12.35 3.11 -4.82
CA PHE A 190 -11.38 4.09 -5.32
C PHE A 190 -11.81 4.65 -6.67
N ASP A 191 -11.23 5.77 -7.04
CA ASP A 191 -11.34 6.33 -8.37
C ASP A 191 -9.99 6.87 -8.85
N ILE A 192 -9.80 6.91 -10.18
CA ILE A 192 -8.60 7.43 -10.82
C ILE A 192 -8.97 8.69 -11.57
N ILE A 193 -8.28 9.78 -11.24
CA ILE A 193 -8.52 11.09 -11.84
C ILE A 193 -7.30 11.47 -12.67
N TYR A 194 -7.55 11.90 -13.90
CA TYR A 194 -6.49 12.46 -14.73
C TYR A 194 -5.93 13.74 -14.11
N TYR A 195 -4.62 13.82 -13.93
CA TYR A 195 -3.93 14.98 -13.40
C TYR A 195 -2.56 15.12 -14.04
N HIS A 196 -2.50 15.94 -15.07
CA HIS A 196 -1.31 16.08 -15.92
C HIS A 196 -0.02 16.37 -15.12
N PRO A 197 1.11 15.68 -15.41
CA PRO A 197 1.31 14.64 -16.43
C PRO A 197 1.01 13.21 -15.97
N GLY A 198 0.48 13.00 -14.77
CA GLY A 198 0.19 11.71 -14.16
C GLY A 198 -1.28 11.51 -13.82
N ILE A 199 -1.53 10.89 -12.67
CA ILE A 199 -2.86 10.56 -12.16
C ILE A 199 -2.95 10.80 -10.66
N LEU A 200 -4.18 11.02 -10.19
CA LEU A 200 -4.52 11.00 -8.78
C LEU A 200 -5.34 9.76 -8.45
N ILE A 201 -5.02 9.14 -7.34
CA ILE A 201 -5.87 8.13 -6.73
C ILE A 201 -6.72 8.80 -5.66
N ASN A 202 -8.03 8.73 -5.86
CA ASN A 202 -9.04 9.20 -4.92
C ASN A 202 -9.65 8.01 -4.20
N TYR A 203 -9.71 8.07 -2.87
CA TYR A 203 -10.25 6.99 -2.05
C TYR A 203 -10.89 7.55 -0.78
N LYS A 204 -11.72 6.73 -0.15
CA LYS A 204 -12.50 7.08 1.03
C LYS A 204 -11.60 7.08 2.29
N LYS A 205 -11.49 8.22 2.97
CA LYS A 205 -10.62 8.41 4.18
C LYS A 205 -11.36 8.38 5.52
N SER A 206 -12.69 8.39 5.48
CA SER A 206 -13.53 8.25 6.68
C SER A 206 -14.84 7.55 6.33
N GLU A 207 -15.48 6.96 7.32
CA GLU A 207 -16.73 6.18 7.14
C GLU A 207 -17.83 7.00 6.46
N ASN A 208 -17.96 8.27 6.83
CA ASN A 208 -18.99 9.18 6.32
C ASN A 208 -18.53 9.99 5.09
N SER A 209 -17.28 9.82 4.61
CA SER A 209 -16.83 10.53 3.42
C SER A 209 -17.30 9.80 2.16
N LYS A 210 -17.68 10.60 1.15
CA LYS A 210 -17.79 10.13 -0.23
C LYS A 210 -16.42 10.25 -0.90
N LEU A 211 -16.22 9.57 -2.03
CA LEU A 211 -15.12 9.91 -2.94
C LEU A 211 -15.24 11.41 -3.24
N LEU A 212 -14.15 12.14 -3.00
CA LEU A 212 -14.17 13.60 -3.10
C LEU A 212 -14.37 14.01 -4.57
N ASP A 213 -15.28 14.96 -4.81
CA ASP A 213 -15.30 15.70 -6.06
C ASP A 213 -14.00 16.50 -6.15
N PHE A 214 -13.09 16.03 -6.99
CA PHE A 214 -11.78 16.66 -7.16
C PHE A 214 -11.96 18.03 -7.83
N LYS A 215 -11.58 19.09 -7.14
CA LYS A 215 -11.46 20.43 -7.74
C LYS A 215 -10.02 20.68 -8.13
N GLU A 216 -9.78 20.81 -9.41
CA GLU A 216 -8.44 21.04 -9.96
C GLU A 216 -7.82 22.32 -9.38
N GLN A 217 -6.63 22.17 -8.77
CA GLN A 217 -5.81 23.31 -8.36
C GLN A 217 -4.80 23.62 -9.48
N ILE A 218 -5.15 24.54 -10.34
CA ILE A 218 -4.44 24.87 -11.59
C ILE A 218 -2.94 25.22 -11.38
N ASN A 219 -2.54 25.66 -10.20
CA ASN A 219 -1.19 26.15 -9.94
C ASN A 219 -0.19 25.09 -9.50
N ILE A 220 -0.62 24.02 -8.83
CA ILE A 220 0.30 23.00 -8.27
C ILE A 220 1.05 22.23 -9.36
N PRO A 221 0.42 21.72 -10.44
CA PRO A 221 1.16 21.04 -11.52
C PRO A 221 2.19 21.94 -12.19
N LYS A 222 1.87 23.20 -12.39
CA LYS A 222 2.81 24.17 -13.01
C LYS A 222 4.01 24.45 -12.14
N ILE A 223 3.83 24.56 -10.83
CA ILE A 223 4.94 24.77 -9.87
C ILE A 223 5.82 23.54 -9.83
N TYR A 224 5.23 22.33 -9.79
CA TYR A 224 5.95 21.08 -9.77
C TYR A 224 6.77 20.84 -11.05
N GLU A 225 6.19 21.08 -12.24
CA GLU A 225 6.94 21.00 -13.50
C GLU A 225 8.11 21.99 -13.56
N ARG A 226 7.95 23.18 -12.97
CA ARG A 226 9.04 24.16 -12.87
C ARG A 226 10.14 23.68 -11.93
N SER A 227 9.80 23.09 -10.78
CA SER A 227 10.81 22.60 -9.83
C SER A 227 11.66 21.44 -10.37
N LYS A 228 11.10 20.60 -11.24
CA LYS A 228 11.86 19.51 -11.92
C LYS A 228 12.87 20.01 -12.99
N ARG A 229 12.82 21.29 -13.37
CA ARG A 229 13.74 21.88 -14.35
C ARG A 229 14.98 22.50 -13.73
N TRP A 230 15.07 22.52 -12.40
CA TRP A 230 16.23 22.99 -11.61
C TRP A 230 17.02 21.78 -11.09
#